data_496c5a1645a4aa8a1f88b5f75646d57c
#
_entry.id   496c5a1645a4aa8a1f88b5f75646d57c
#
_cell.length_a   1.000
_cell.length_b   1.000
_cell.length_c   1.000
_cell.angle_alpha   90.00
_cell.angle_beta   90.00
_cell.angle_gamma   90.00
#
_symmetry.space_group_name_H-M   'P 1'
#
loop_
_entity.id
_entity.type
_entity.pdbx_description
1 polymer ?
#
loop_
_entity_poly.entity_id
_entity_poly.type
_entity_poly.pdbx_seq_one_letter_code
_entity_poly.pdbx_strand_id
1 'polypeptide(L)'
;MNKLAIIVPYRDREEHLAKFVPHMEKFLSDKEIDFKIFVVEQGNDRPFNRGWLINVGYDISSQQGFDYFCFHDVDMLPEDKTCDYSWVDKPTHIAARLSKFNYRLVYPEYFSGVTLFNKEHFEWINGYSNKYWGWGFEDDDLLYRCRKRGVPLQEQWTGSSKDKAPRYVSTMEFNGRDYLEIKNSLSLNKVVNSSFSVEAWVEPSDDIVLNENREYDEFHVFTRPGHHVGIAYTSGMQYKGGIWNSENKQSMVVSDRHSNEWSHVIYTVDSVLKRLRMYVNGVEVNESPTDYLGTIKESSSVPYYIGCANPKARSGDEGFFKGTIAQITMWSSCLSPEEAFYLYNNGYPRNVTDGQTFSGWKQGTEKYKSVKNVVGYWNFDNVVDDVVLDKSGNDNHAKIHGAIKKEKELRIGSVALIPNRRDGKYTCLEHEEHGWSQTKFTHWETRENQLRFFNKVRRGLTDIKDDGLSSLKYEVIHQEEFLDKHEFISVT
;
A
#
# COMPACT_ATOMS: atom_id res chain seq x y z
N MET A 1 0.50 -19.00 34.80
CA MET A 1 -0.17 -18.88 33.48
C MET A 1 -0.09 -17.40 33.12
N ASN A 2 0.28 -17.08 31.89
CA ASN A 2 0.38 -15.67 31.48
C ASN A 2 -1.02 -15.05 31.37
N LYS A 3 -1.20 -13.83 31.86
CA LYS A 3 -2.47 -13.11 31.86
C LYS A 3 -2.58 -12.15 30.68
N LEU A 4 -3.70 -12.21 29.97
CA LEU A 4 -4.00 -11.41 28.79
C LEU A 4 -4.85 -10.18 29.14
N ALA A 5 -4.37 -8.97 28.84
CA ALA A 5 -5.21 -7.80 28.76
C ALA A 5 -5.69 -7.56 27.32
N ILE A 6 -6.99 -7.54 27.09
CA ILE A 6 -7.60 -7.17 25.82
C ILE A 6 -8.00 -5.71 25.91
N ILE A 7 -7.28 -4.83 25.21
CA ILE A 7 -7.48 -3.38 25.23
C ILE A 7 -8.29 -2.97 24.02
N VAL A 8 -9.45 -2.36 24.26
CA VAL A 8 -10.42 -1.96 23.23
C VAL A 8 -10.57 -0.44 23.23
N PRO A 9 -9.95 0.26 22.28
CA PRO A 9 -10.18 1.69 22.10
C PRO A 9 -11.62 1.93 21.66
N TYR A 10 -12.31 2.87 22.32
CA TYR A 10 -13.75 2.99 22.23
C TYR A 10 -14.22 4.44 22.15
N ARG A 11 -15.24 4.71 21.36
CA ARG A 11 -16.11 5.89 21.38
C ARG A 11 -17.35 5.66 20.51
N ASP A 12 -18.55 5.94 21.05
CA ASP A 12 -19.81 5.96 20.30
C ASP A 12 -20.08 4.67 19.48
N ARG A 13 -19.92 3.49 20.10
CA ARG A 13 -20.05 2.17 19.45
C ARG A 13 -20.79 1.17 20.35
N GLU A 14 -21.88 1.62 21.02
CA GLU A 14 -22.61 0.83 22.02
C GLU A 14 -23.11 -0.49 21.42
N GLU A 15 -23.66 -0.47 20.21
CA GLU A 15 -24.15 -1.68 19.54
C GLU A 15 -23.03 -2.69 19.22
N HIS A 16 -21.84 -2.19 18.88
CA HIS A 16 -20.68 -3.03 18.64
C HIS A 16 -20.16 -3.63 19.96
N LEU A 17 -20.04 -2.82 20.99
CA LEU A 17 -19.61 -3.26 22.31
C LEU A 17 -20.56 -4.30 22.90
N ALA A 18 -21.87 -4.09 22.76
CA ALA A 18 -22.90 -5.04 23.21
C ALA A 18 -22.82 -6.41 22.51
N LYS A 19 -22.30 -6.45 21.28
CA LYS A 19 -22.03 -7.71 20.54
C LYS A 19 -20.67 -8.28 20.89
N PHE A 20 -19.67 -7.42 20.98
CA PHE A 20 -18.24 -7.78 21.15
C PHE A 20 -18.00 -8.51 22.47
N VAL A 21 -18.40 -7.94 23.60
CA VAL A 21 -18.08 -8.49 24.93
C VAL A 21 -18.64 -9.90 25.13
N PRO A 22 -19.94 -10.16 24.91
CA PRO A 22 -20.48 -11.52 25.05
C PRO A 22 -19.86 -12.51 24.05
N HIS A 23 -19.52 -12.04 22.84
CA HIS A 23 -18.85 -12.88 21.86
C HIS A 23 -17.45 -13.30 22.33
N MET A 24 -16.63 -12.36 22.83
CA MET A 24 -15.30 -12.62 23.34
C MET A 24 -15.31 -13.52 24.57
N GLU A 25 -16.24 -13.29 25.49
CA GLU A 25 -16.47 -14.15 26.65
C GLU A 25 -16.71 -15.61 26.22
N LYS A 26 -17.67 -15.82 25.32
CA LYS A 26 -17.98 -17.14 24.79
C LYS A 26 -16.81 -17.72 24.01
N PHE A 27 -16.13 -16.93 23.18
CA PHE A 27 -15.06 -17.39 22.31
C PHE A 27 -13.82 -17.84 23.10
N LEU A 28 -13.54 -17.18 24.22
CA LEU A 28 -12.37 -17.49 25.06
C LEU A 28 -12.68 -18.41 26.24
N SER A 29 -13.95 -18.71 26.54
CA SER A 29 -14.36 -19.52 27.69
C SER A 29 -13.75 -20.94 27.69
N ASP A 30 -13.66 -21.54 26.50
CA ASP A 30 -13.14 -22.93 26.35
C ASP A 30 -11.61 -22.93 26.10
N LYS A 31 -10.97 -21.77 26.17
CA LYS A 31 -9.52 -21.65 26.01
C LYS A 31 -8.90 -21.40 27.39
N GLU A 32 -7.85 -22.11 27.70
CA GLU A 32 -7.10 -21.94 28.96
C GLU A 32 -6.32 -20.64 28.98
N ILE A 33 -7.05 -19.49 28.80
CA ILE A 33 -6.49 -18.13 28.78
C ILE A 33 -7.14 -17.33 29.93
N ASP A 34 -6.32 -16.90 30.89
CA ASP A 34 -6.73 -15.93 31.90
C ASP A 34 -6.72 -14.52 31.26
N PHE A 35 -7.88 -13.95 31.03
CA PHE A 35 -8.03 -12.66 30.32
C PHE A 35 -8.97 -11.68 31.01
N LYS A 36 -8.72 -10.41 30.74
CA LYS A 36 -9.59 -9.30 31.11
C LYS A 36 -9.72 -8.31 29.95
N ILE A 37 -10.93 -7.78 29.71
CA ILE A 37 -11.20 -6.75 28.71
C ILE A 37 -11.15 -5.39 29.39
N PHE A 38 -10.42 -4.47 28.79
CA PHE A 38 -10.33 -3.07 29.14
C PHE A 38 -10.91 -2.24 28.01
N VAL A 39 -12.11 -1.72 28.18
CA VAL A 39 -12.75 -0.80 27.23
C VAL A 39 -12.30 0.60 27.61
N VAL A 40 -11.52 1.24 26.73
CA VAL A 40 -10.94 2.57 26.98
C VAL A 40 -11.63 3.60 26.10
N GLU A 41 -12.50 4.39 26.71
CA GLU A 41 -13.32 5.39 26.04
C GLU A 41 -12.61 6.74 25.96
N GLN A 42 -12.64 7.37 24.78
CA GLN A 42 -12.24 8.76 24.61
C GLN A 42 -13.40 9.70 25.00
N GLY A 43 -13.29 10.35 26.15
CA GLY A 43 -14.34 11.22 26.74
C GLY A 43 -14.27 12.69 26.31
N ASN A 44 -13.35 13.06 25.40
CA ASN A 44 -13.24 14.43 24.87
C ASN A 44 -13.73 14.52 23.41
N ASP A 45 -13.99 15.76 22.95
CA ASP A 45 -14.52 16.05 21.60
C ASP A 45 -13.45 16.12 20.50
N ARG A 46 -12.17 15.78 20.79
CA ARG A 46 -11.11 15.74 19.78
C ARG A 46 -11.35 14.61 18.79
N PRO A 47 -10.77 14.66 17.59
CA PRO A 47 -10.77 13.49 16.68
C PRO A 47 -10.31 12.23 17.41
N PHE A 48 -10.85 11.07 17.04
CA PHE A 48 -10.53 9.81 17.71
C PHE A 48 -9.04 9.49 17.63
N ASN A 49 -8.42 9.07 18.74
CA ASN A 49 -7.01 8.69 18.78
C ASN A 49 -6.84 7.26 19.30
N ARG A 50 -6.93 6.30 18.37
CA ARG A 50 -6.83 4.88 18.65
C ARG A 50 -5.51 4.52 19.37
N GLY A 51 -4.38 5.03 18.89
CA GLY A 51 -3.06 4.73 19.45
C GLY A 51 -2.89 5.25 20.88
N TRP A 52 -3.35 6.44 21.16
CA TRP A 52 -3.34 7.02 22.49
C TRP A 52 -4.20 6.22 23.49
N LEU A 53 -5.42 5.83 23.09
CA LEU A 53 -6.31 5.00 23.94
C LEU A 53 -5.70 3.63 24.23
N ILE A 54 -5.02 3.03 23.26
CA ILE A 54 -4.29 1.77 23.46
C ILE A 54 -3.17 1.96 24.49
N ASN A 55 -2.40 3.04 24.40
CA ASN A 55 -1.35 3.36 25.38
C ASN A 55 -1.93 3.56 26.78
N VAL A 56 -3.07 4.24 26.92
CA VAL A 56 -3.77 4.40 28.21
C VAL A 56 -4.20 3.04 28.76
N GLY A 57 -4.87 2.22 27.95
CA GLY A 57 -5.29 0.88 28.39
C GLY A 57 -4.11 -0.01 28.77
N TYR A 58 -2.99 0.10 28.05
CA TYR A 58 -1.76 -0.57 28.41
C TYR A 58 -1.22 -0.09 29.75
N ASP A 59 -1.10 1.22 29.97
CA ASP A 59 -0.58 1.80 31.21
C ASP A 59 -1.38 1.33 32.44
N ILE A 60 -2.71 1.36 32.35
CA ILE A 60 -3.61 0.92 33.42
C ILE A 60 -3.51 -0.60 33.65
N SER A 61 -3.59 -1.41 32.60
CA SER A 61 -3.59 -2.86 32.72
C SER A 61 -2.22 -3.43 33.10
N SER A 62 -1.13 -2.82 32.66
CA SER A 62 0.24 -3.26 33.00
C SER A 62 0.54 -3.16 34.52
N GLN A 63 -0.12 -2.24 35.22
CA GLN A 63 -0.03 -2.07 36.67
C GLN A 63 -0.86 -3.13 37.44
N GLN A 64 -1.77 -3.82 36.76
CA GLN A 64 -2.62 -4.90 37.35
C GLN A 64 -2.00 -6.30 37.17
N GLY A 65 -0.76 -6.41 36.67
CA GLY A 65 -0.04 -7.68 36.60
C GLY A 65 -0.39 -8.53 35.39
N PHE A 66 -0.74 -7.91 34.26
CA PHE A 66 -0.89 -8.59 32.96
C PHE A 66 0.47 -8.75 32.28
N ASP A 67 0.65 -9.88 31.58
CA ASP A 67 1.93 -10.27 30.99
C ASP A 67 2.02 -9.97 29.49
N TYR A 68 0.87 -10.01 28.81
CA TYR A 68 0.77 -9.69 27.40
C TYR A 68 -0.58 -9.04 27.07
N PHE A 69 -0.62 -8.36 25.93
CA PHE A 69 -1.65 -7.40 25.59
C PHE A 69 -2.17 -7.67 24.19
N CYS A 70 -3.49 -7.67 24.03
CA CYS A 70 -4.17 -7.69 22.76
C CYS A 70 -4.80 -6.34 22.49
N PHE A 71 -4.36 -5.64 21.46
CA PHE A 71 -4.98 -4.40 20.99
C PHE A 71 -6.06 -4.78 19.98
N HIS A 72 -7.30 -4.51 20.30
CA HIS A 72 -8.44 -5.12 19.62
C HIS A 72 -9.50 -4.09 19.25
N ASP A 73 -9.85 -4.00 17.97
CA ASP A 73 -10.94 -3.13 17.51
C ASP A 73 -12.29 -3.74 17.88
N VAL A 74 -13.21 -2.90 18.37
CA VAL A 74 -14.53 -3.32 18.89
C VAL A 74 -15.45 -3.92 17.82
N ASP A 75 -15.19 -3.64 16.55
CA ASP A 75 -15.98 -4.11 15.40
C ASP A 75 -15.48 -5.43 14.78
N MET A 76 -14.51 -6.09 15.39
CA MET A 76 -13.92 -7.34 14.89
C MET A 76 -14.29 -8.53 15.78
N LEU A 77 -15.05 -9.48 15.23
CA LEU A 77 -15.47 -10.69 15.96
C LEU A 77 -14.69 -11.92 15.44
N PRO A 78 -13.92 -12.63 16.29
CA PRO A 78 -13.24 -13.85 15.89
C PRO A 78 -14.24 -14.95 15.51
N GLU A 79 -14.01 -15.64 14.37
CA GLU A 79 -14.94 -16.63 13.83
C GLU A 79 -14.61 -18.07 14.25
N ASP A 80 -13.33 -18.43 14.30
CA ASP A 80 -12.92 -19.81 14.49
C ASP A 80 -11.56 -19.94 15.21
N LYS A 81 -11.10 -21.18 15.37
CA LYS A 81 -9.85 -21.51 16.09
C LYS A 81 -8.57 -20.90 15.48
N THR A 82 -8.62 -20.36 14.29
CA THR A 82 -7.46 -19.67 13.68
C THR A 82 -7.21 -18.32 14.38
N CYS A 83 -8.21 -17.76 15.07
CA CYS A 83 -8.06 -16.63 15.96
C CYS A 83 -7.47 -17.08 17.29
N ASP A 84 -6.16 -17.25 17.34
CA ASP A 84 -5.43 -17.71 18.50
C ASP A 84 -4.89 -16.55 19.33
N TYR A 85 -5.41 -16.41 20.56
CA TYR A 85 -5.05 -15.37 21.54
C TYR A 85 -4.02 -15.86 22.58
N SER A 86 -3.42 -17.03 22.39
CA SER A 86 -2.40 -17.52 23.31
C SER A 86 -1.16 -16.62 23.36
N TRP A 87 -0.37 -16.77 24.40
CA TRP A 87 0.88 -16.04 24.61
C TRP A 87 1.75 -15.93 23.35
N VAL A 88 2.42 -14.79 23.19
CA VAL A 88 3.36 -14.51 22.10
C VAL A 88 4.71 -14.06 22.63
N ASP A 89 5.76 -14.62 22.11
CA ASP A 89 7.15 -14.18 22.32
C ASP A 89 7.56 -13.03 21.40
N LYS A 90 6.75 -12.75 20.39
CA LYS A 90 7.00 -11.72 19.37
C LYS A 90 5.71 -10.96 19.07
N PRO A 91 5.77 -9.67 18.70
CA PRO A 91 4.61 -8.96 18.21
C PRO A 91 3.93 -9.73 17.07
N THR A 92 2.66 -10.01 17.22
CA THR A 92 1.93 -10.89 16.30
C THR A 92 0.60 -10.26 15.87
N HIS A 93 0.37 -10.19 14.57
CA HIS A 93 -0.89 -9.79 13.97
C HIS A 93 -1.81 -11.00 13.86
N ILE A 94 -3.05 -10.90 14.37
CA ILE A 94 -4.03 -12.01 14.30
C ILE A 94 -5.06 -11.74 13.19
N ALA A 95 -5.54 -10.53 13.03
CA ALA A 95 -6.64 -10.19 12.13
C ALA A 95 -6.22 -10.19 10.65
N ALA A 96 -5.70 -11.32 10.17
CA ALA A 96 -5.18 -11.43 8.81
C ALA A 96 -6.27 -11.63 7.75
N ARG A 97 -7.43 -12.20 8.12
CA ARG A 97 -8.54 -12.49 7.21
C ARG A 97 -9.82 -11.84 7.69
N LEU A 98 -10.19 -10.75 7.04
CA LEU A 98 -11.34 -9.94 7.40
C LEU A 98 -12.49 -10.12 6.41
N SER A 99 -13.72 -10.28 6.91
CA SER A 99 -14.92 -10.47 6.07
C SER A 99 -15.11 -9.34 5.07
N LYS A 100 -14.87 -8.08 5.48
CA LYS A 100 -14.96 -6.89 4.61
C LYS A 100 -13.97 -6.89 3.44
N PHE A 101 -12.91 -7.71 3.49
CA PHE A 101 -11.93 -7.90 2.41
C PHE A 101 -12.00 -9.30 1.80
N ASN A 102 -13.16 -9.96 1.86
CA ASN A 102 -13.36 -11.33 1.37
C ASN A 102 -12.32 -12.31 1.92
N TYR A 103 -11.92 -12.13 3.19
CA TYR A 103 -10.93 -12.94 3.91
C TYR A 103 -9.55 -12.99 3.25
N ARG A 104 -9.19 -11.97 2.48
CA ARG A 104 -7.85 -11.78 1.95
C ARG A 104 -7.05 -10.86 2.87
N LEU A 105 -5.75 -11.09 2.96
CA LEU A 105 -4.84 -10.17 3.62
C LEU A 105 -4.85 -8.83 2.85
N VAL A 106 -4.99 -7.74 3.58
CA VAL A 106 -5.13 -6.40 2.97
C VAL A 106 -3.84 -6.00 2.23
N TYR A 107 -2.69 -6.13 2.87
CA TYR A 107 -1.34 -6.00 2.29
C TYR A 107 -0.30 -6.64 3.24
N PRO A 108 0.91 -6.96 2.76
CA PRO A 108 1.90 -7.69 3.57
C PRO A 108 2.27 -7.01 4.89
N GLU A 109 2.34 -5.70 4.95
CA GLU A 109 2.70 -4.93 6.14
C GLU A 109 1.52 -4.62 7.06
N TYR A 110 0.30 -5.03 6.71
CA TYR A 110 -0.90 -4.76 7.52
C TYR A 110 -0.75 -5.26 8.95
N PHE A 111 -0.85 -4.34 9.91
CA PHE A 111 -0.62 -4.59 11.34
C PHE A 111 -1.68 -3.96 12.22
N SER A 112 -2.93 -3.92 11.73
CA SER A 112 -4.06 -3.28 12.39
C SER A 112 -5.13 -4.29 12.87
N GLY A 113 -6.15 -3.81 13.51
CA GLY A 113 -7.33 -4.55 13.93
C GLY A 113 -7.13 -5.36 15.20
N VAL A 114 -6.40 -6.47 15.12
CA VAL A 114 -6.10 -7.31 16.30
C VAL A 114 -4.64 -7.70 16.32
N THR A 115 -3.89 -7.17 17.31
CA THR A 115 -2.45 -7.41 17.46
C THR A 115 -2.11 -7.82 18.88
N LEU A 116 -1.17 -8.76 19.02
CA LEU A 116 -0.64 -9.24 20.30
C LEU A 116 0.78 -8.75 20.53
N PHE A 117 1.05 -8.27 21.74
CA PHE A 117 2.37 -7.87 22.22
C PHE A 117 2.62 -8.46 23.60
N ASN A 118 3.85 -8.89 23.87
CA ASN A 118 4.30 -9.02 25.24
C ASN A 118 4.72 -7.67 25.79
N LYS A 119 4.83 -7.57 27.14
CA LYS A 119 5.17 -6.33 27.84
C LYS A 119 6.48 -5.74 27.35
N GLU A 120 7.54 -6.56 27.29
CA GLU A 120 8.88 -6.14 26.93
C GLU A 120 8.95 -5.45 25.57
N HIS A 121 8.38 -6.04 24.54
CA HIS A 121 8.42 -5.50 23.19
C HIS A 121 7.60 -4.22 23.05
N PHE A 122 6.43 -4.13 23.72
CA PHE A 122 5.61 -2.92 23.66
C PHE A 122 6.27 -1.74 24.36
N GLU A 123 6.89 -1.97 25.50
CA GLU A 123 7.69 -0.93 26.21
C GLU A 123 8.93 -0.54 25.40
N TRP A 124 9.62 -1.51 24.78
CA TRP A 124 10.82 -1.26 23.99
C TRP A 124 10.56 -0.35 22.79
N ILE A 125 9.42 -0.48 22.14
CA ILE A 125 9.01 0.41 21.04
C ILE A 125 8.38 1.71 21.55
N ASN A 126 8.22 1.90 22.85
CA ASN A 126 7.54 3.02 23.49
C ASN A 126 6.07 3.15 23.10
N GLY A 127 5.37 2.00 22.90
CA GLY A 127 3.96 1.95 22.54
C GLY A 127 3.63 2.54 21.16
N TYR A 128 2.37 2.93 20.99
CA TYR A 128 1.91 3.69 19.83
C TYR A 128 2.35 5.16 19.93
N SER A 129 2.35 5.86 18.79
CA SER A 129 2.43 7.33 18.80
C SER A 129 1.12 7.92 19.34
N ASN A 130 1.23 8.97 20.18
CA ASN A 130 0.08 9.72 20.67
C ASN A 130 -0.40 10.83 19.71
N LYS A 131 0.22 10.96 18.55
CA LYS A 131 0.06 12.10 17.63
C LYS A 131 -0.87 11.86 16.45
N TYR A 132 -1.40 10.63 16.29
CA TYR A 132 -2.31 10.29 15.19
C TYR A 132 -3.75 10.49 15.64
N TRP A 133 -4.36 11.58 15.18
CA TRP A 133 -5.75 11.93 15.44
C TRP A 133 -6.61 11.67 14.21
N GLY A 134 -7.82 11.16 14.39
CA GLY A 134 -8.68 10.72 13.29
C GLY A 134 -8.25 9.36 12.74
N TRP A 135 -8.32 9.16 11.43
CA TRP A 135 -8.12 7.87 10.82
C TRP A 135 -6.75 7.73 10.13
N GLY A 136 -6.08 6.61 10.41
CA GLY A 136 -4.99 6.05 9.61
C GLY A 136 -3.57 6.41 10.06
N PHE A 137 -2.63 5.55 9.67
CA PHE A 137 -1.18 5.61 9.85
C PHE A 137 -0.64 5.34 11.27
N GLU A 138 -1.47 5.17 12.29
CA GLU A 138 -1.01 4.80 13.63
C GLU A 138 -0.46 3.36 13.68
N ASP A 139 -1.03 2.46 12.90
CA ASP A 139 -0.63 1.05 12.74
C ASP A 139 0.59 0.90 11.84
N ASP A 140 0.70 1.70 10.79
CA ASP A 140 1.92 1.79 9.97
C ASP A 140 3.10 2.31 10.82
N ASP A 141 2.86 3.30 11.70
CA ASP A 141 3.86 3.81 12.64
C ASP A 141 4.26 2.75 13.68
N LEU A 142 3.31 1.94 14.16
CA LEU A 142 3.60 0.83 15.07
C LEU A 142 4.59 -0.16 14.43
N LEU A 143 4.35 -0.58 13.20
CA LEU A 143 5.26 -1.47 12.47
C LEU A 143 6.63 -0.79 12.24
N TYR A 144 6.63 0.48 11.88
CA TYR A 144 7.87 1.25 11.72
C TYR A 144 8.68 1.30 13.02
N ARG A 145 8.04 1.50 14.18
CA ARG A 145 8.68 1.45 15.51
C ARG A 145 9.30 0.08 15.77
N CYS A 146 8.58 -1.01 15.49
CA CYS A 146 9.10 -2.36 15.61
C CYS A 146 10.37 -2.56 14.77
N ARG A 147 10.34 -2.15 13.50
CA ARG A 147 11.49 -2.21 12.59
C ARG A 147 12.68 -1.41 13.09
N LYS A 148 12.46 -0.18 13.54
CA LYS A 148 13.51 0.74 14.02
C LYS A 148 14.15 0.31 15.34
N ARG A 149 13.40 -0.38 16.18
CA ARG A 149 13.88 -0.91 17.46
C ARG A 149 14.44 -2.33 17.37
N GLY A 150 14.42 -2.93 16.19
CA GLY A 150 14.89 -4.31 16.00
C GLY A 150 14.06 -5.36 16.73
N VAL A 151 12.78 -5.08 16.95
CA VAL A 151 11.85 -6.06 17.54
C VAL A 151 11.70 -7.23 16.57
N PRO A 152 11.67 -8.50 17.05
CA PRO A 152 11.59 -9.66 16.19
C PRO A 152 10.32 -9.66 15.32
N LEU A 153 10.49 -9.46 14.03
CA LEU A 153 9.47 -9.53 13.00
C LEU A 153 9.72 -10.74 12.10
N GLN A 154 8.72 -11.11 11.32
CA GLN A 154 8.86 -12.16 10.32
C GLN A 154 9.64 -11.61 9.13
N GLU A 155 10.68 -12.33 8.73
CA GLU A 155 11.33 -12.10 7.46
C GLU A 155 10.47 -12.71 6.34
N GLN A 156 9.92 -11.89 5.50
CA GLN A 156 9.29 -12.32 4.27
C GLN A 156 10.19 -11.97 3.11
N TRP A 157 10.56 -12.99 2.36
CA TRP A 157 11.18 -12.79 1.06
C TRP A 157 10.11 -12.31 0.08
N THR A 158 10.27 -11.11 -0.44
CA THR A 158 9.32 -10.50 -1.40
C THR A 158 9.62 -10.89 -2.85
N GLY A 159 10.72 -11.60 -3.09
CA GLY A 159 11.15 -12.04 -4.43
C GLY A 159 10.93 -13.52 -4.70
N SER A 160 11.04 -13.89 -5.97
CA SER A 160 10.73 -15.23 -6.45
C SER A 160 11.78 -16.31 -6.16
N SER A 161 13.00 -15.94 -5.72
CA SER A 161 14.08 -16.91 -5.41
C SER A 161 15.22 -16.27 -4.62
N LYS A 162 15.61 -16.92 -3.50
CA LYS A 162 16.74 -16.52 -2.66
C LYS A 162 18.14 -16.74 -3.33
N ASP A 163 18.19 -17.48 -4.43
CA ASP A 163 19.45 -18.07 -4.93
C ASP A 163 19.91 -17.50 -6.27
N LYS A 164 19.41 -16.35 -6.71
CA LYS A 164 19.87 -15.77 -7.98
C LYS A 164 21.01 -14.78 -7.77
N ALA A 165 22.06 -14.96 -8.57
CA ALA A 165 23.14 -13.99 -8.68
C ALA A 165 22.56 -12.59 -8.97
N PRO A 166 23.15 -11.53 -8.39
CA PRO A 166 22.72 -10.16 -8.64
C PRO A 166 22.75 -9.87 -10.15
N ARG A 167 21.70 -9.28 -10.67
CA ARG A 167 21.63 -8.84 -12.05
C ARG A 167 21.61 -7.32 -12.10
N TYR A 168 22.49 -6.79 -12.93
CA TYR A 168 22.52 -5.37 -13.22
C TYR A 168 21.64 -5.08 -14.43
N VAL A 169 20.87 -4.01 -14.35
CA VAL A 169 20.02 -3.52 -15.44
C VAL A 169 20.26 -2.03 -15.65
N SER A 170 20.17 -1.60 -16.90
CA SER A 170 20.18 -0.18 -17.21
C SER A 170 18.94 0.49 -16.67
N THR A 171 19.12 1.59 -15.98
CA THR A 171 18.04 2.35 -15.33
C THR A 171 18.14 3.83 -15.67
N MET A 172 17.02 4.53 -15.45
CA MET A 172 16.97 5.99 -15.43
C MET A 172 16.58 6.46 -14.04
N GLU A 173 17.42 7.31 -13.43
CA GLU A 173 17.19 7.93 -12.13
C GLU A 173 16.57 9.31 -12.29
N PHE A 174 15.52 9.59 -11.53
CA PHE A 174 14.73 10.82 -11.52
C PHE A 174 14.84 11.49 -10.16
N ASN A 175 15.13 12.77 -10.11
CA ASN A 175 15.34 13.54 -8.87
C ASN A 175 14.10 14.32 -8.39
N GLY A 176 12.94 14.14 -9.05
CA GLY A 176 11.70 14.90 -8.76
C GLY A 176 11.53 16.19 -9.55
N ARG A 177 12.35 16.37 -10.60
CA ARG A 177 12.24 17.48 -11.57
C ARG A 177 12.59 17.03 -12.99
N ASP A 178 13.06 15.83 -13.12
CA ASP A 178 13.53 15.24 -14.37
C ASP A 178 12.39 14.54 -15.09
N TYR A 179 12.51 14.42 -16.40
CA TYR A 179 11.56 13.70 -17.23
C TYR A 179 12.17 13.29 -18.57
N LEU A 180 11.50 12.36 -19.26
CA LEU A 180 11.75 12.09 -20.67
C LEU A 180 10.51 12.47 -21.48
N GLU A 181 10.72 13.05 -22.67
CA GLU A 181 9.67 13.43 -23.60
C GLU A 181 9.66 12.51 -24.82
N ILE A 182 8.52 11.92 -25.12
CA ILE A 182 8.28 11.10 -26.30
C ILE A 182 7.30 11.84 -27.20
N LYS A 183 7.74 12.22 -28.40
CA LYS A 183 6.84 12.86 -29.37
C LYS A 183 5.70 11.93 -29.73
N ASN A 184 4.51 12.48 -29.85
CA ASN A 184 3.36 11.72 -30.31
C ASN A 184 3.57 11.17 -31.72
N SER A 185 3.03 9.98 -31.99
CA SER A 185 3.17 9.27 -33.27
C SER A 185 1.90 8.49 -33.62
N LEU A 186 1.82 8.04 -34.88
CA LEU A 186 0.71 7.21 -35.34
C LEU A 186 0.66 5.86 -34.61
N SER A 187 1.80 5.27 -34.25
CA SER A 187 1.87 4.02 -33.51
C SER A 187 1.34 4.19 -32.08
N LEU A 188 1.71 5.26 -31.39
CA LEU A 188 1.21 5.57 -30.06
C LEU A 188 -0.28 5.94 -30.06
N ASN A 189 -0.79 6.52 -31.13
CA ASN A 189 -2.22 6.81 -31.24
C ASN A 189 -3.11 5.57 -31.41
N LYS A 190 -2.56 4.41 -31.74
CA LYS A 190 -3.32 3.15 -31.80
C LYS A 190 -3.95 2.75 -30.47
N VAL A 191 -3.44 3.26 -29.35
CA VAL A 191 -4.00 2.97 -28.01
C VAL A 191 -5.19 3.84 -27.69
N VAL A 192 -5.38 4.96 -28.42
CA VAL A 192 -6.51 5.85 -28.21
C VAL A 192 -7.78 5.15 -28.67
N ASN A 193 -8.77 5.10 -27.78
CA ASN A 193 -10.07 4.46 -28.03
C ASN A 193 -10.02 2.94 -28.30
N SER A 194 -8.97 2.25 -27.88
CA SER A 194 -8.83 0.80 -28.02
C SER A 194 -8.34 0.16 -26.72
N SER A 195 -8.23 -1.17 -26.70
CA SER A 195 -7.55 -1.87 -25.61
C SER A 195 -6.06 -1.56 -25.66
N PHE A 196 -5.45 -1.37 -24.50
CA PHE A 196 -4.00 -1.14 -24.37
C PHE A 196 -3.46 -1.63 -23.04
N SER A 197 -2.14 -1.68 -22.94
CA SER A 197 -1.45 -1.96 -21.68
C SER A 197 -0.20 -1.10 -21.56
N VAL A 198 0.15 -0.76 -20.34
CA VAL A 198 1.40 -0.08 -19.98
C VAL A 198 2.09 -0.87 -18.89
N GLU A 199 3.38 -1.12 -19.04
CA GLU A 199 4.27 -1.75 -18.07
C GLU A 199 5.28 -0.74 -17.57
N ALA A 200 5.64 -0.85 -16.30
CA ALA A 200 6.76 -0.17 -15.70
C ALA A 200 7.51 -1.07 -14.70
N TRP A 201 8.83 -1.04 -14.75
CA TRP A 201 9.70 -1.49 -13.68
C TRP A 201 10.18 -0.27 -12.92
N VAL A 202 9.77 -0.14 -11.66
CA VAL A 202 9.88 1.12 -10.92
C VAL A 202 10.23 0.89 -9.46
N GLU A 203 11.11 1.75 -8.94
CA GLU A 203 11.46 1.85 -7.52
C GLU A 203 11.28 3.31 -7.11
N PRO A 204 10.18 3.65 -6.43
CA PRO A 204 9.97 4.99 -5.89
C PRO A 204 11.01 5.33 -4.82
N SER A 205 11.40 6.59 -4.72
CA SER A 205 12.32 7.03 -3.67
C SER A 205 11.60 7.19 -2.33
N ASP A 206 12.29 6.86 -1.23
CA ASP A 206 11.78 7.07 0.14
C ASP A 206 11.59 8.55 0.48
N ASP A 207 12.25 9.45 -0.25
CA ASP A 207 12.22 10.89 0.00
C ASP A 207 11.37 11.67 -1.02
N ILE A 208 10.34 11.03 -1.60
CA ILE A 208 9.33 11.71 -2.41
C ILE A 208 8.70 12.84 -1.59
N VAL A 209 8.80 14.08 -2.09
CA VAL A 209 8.26 15.26 -1.41
C VAL A 209 6.77 15.37 -1.66
N LEU A 210 5.98 15.29 -0.59
CA LEU A 210 4.54 15.52 -0.62
C LEU A 210 4.25 17.02 -0.66
N ASN A 211 3.28 17.43 -1.46
CA ASN A 211 2.82 18.81 -1.50
C ASN A 211 1.81 19.03 -0.35
N GLU A 212 2.18 19.85 0.64
CA GLU A 212 1.36 20.13 1.82
C GLU A 212 0.03 20.83 1.51
N ASN A 213 -0.06 21.46 0.33
CA ASN A 213 -1.26 22.16 -0.12
C ASN A 213 -2.21 21.28 -0.95
N ARG A 214 -1.91 19.99 -1.07
CA ARG A 214 -2.71 19.05 -1.85
C ARG A 214 -3.24 17.93 -0.98
N GLU A 215 -4.47 17.59 -1.19
CA GLU A 215 -5.14 16.47 -0.55
C GLU A 215 -4.55 15.12 -1.01
N TYR A 216 -4.08 15.06 -2.25
CA TYR A 216 -3.59 13.83 -2.86
C TYR A 216 -2.54 14.12 -3.93
N ASP A 217 -1.33 13.54 -3.78
CA ASP A 217 -0.26 13.69 -4.74
C ASP A 217 -0.13 12.44 -5.62
N GLU A 218 0.06 12.68 -6.91
CA GLU A 218 0.40 11.66 -7.90
C GLU A 218 1.76 11.98 -8.51
N PHE A 219 2.63 10.98 -8.55
CA PHE A 219 3.97 11.03 -9.13
C PHE A 219 3.98 10.15 -10.36
N HIS A 220 3.99 10.74 -11.54
CA HIS A 220 3.73 10.01 -12.77
C HIS A 220 4.98 9.31 -13.28
N VAL A 221 4.91 7.98 -13.35
CA VAL A 221 5.93 7.11 -13.92
C VAL A 221 5.90 7.16 -15.44
N PHE A 222 4.70 7.09 -16.03
CA PHE A 222 4.45 7.22 -17.46
C PHE A 222 3.08 7.83 -17.69
N THR A 223 2.97 8.82 -18.60
CA THR A 223 1.69 9.49 -18.84
C THR A 223 1.58 10.15 -20.21
N ARG A 224 0.33 10.38 -20.63
CA ARG A 224 -0.03 11.33 -21.66
C ARG A 224 -0.94 12.40 -21.06
N PRO A 225 -0.52 13.65 -20.99
CA PRO A 225 -1.32 14.74 -20.42
C PRO A 225 -2.70 14.89 -21.06
N GLY A 226 -3.70 15.18 -20.24
CA GLY A 226 -5.08 15.39 -20.68
C GLY A 226 -5.88 14.11 -20.99
N HIS A 227 -5.23 12.96 -21.00
CA HIS A 227 -5.88 11.67 -21.25
C HIS A 227 -5.56 10.62 -20.19
N HIS A 228 -4.64 10.93 -19.28
CA HIS A 228 -4.19 10.09 -18.17
C HIS A 228 -3.94 8.62 -18.54
N VAL A 229 -3.46 8.40 -19.78
CA VAL A 229 -2.98 7.07 -20.17
C VAL A 229 -1.66 6.82 -19.46
N GLY A 230 -1.66 5.99 -18.42
CA GLY A 230 -0.39 5.68 -17.80
C GLY A 230 -0.46 5.17 -16.37
N ILE A 231 0.71 5.15 -15.74
CA ILE A 231 0.96 4.70 -14.38
C ILE A 231 1.47 5.87 -13.56
N ALA A 232 0.86 6.08 -12.39
CA ALA A 232 1.35 6.97 -11.35
C ALA A 232 1.61 6.19 -10.05
N TYR A 233 2.54 6.68 -9.25
CA TYR A 233 2.70 6.31 -7.85
C TYR A 233 2.09 7.40 -6.99
N THR A 234 1.43 7.03 -5.90
CA THR A 234 0.64 7.98 -5.11
C THR A 234 1.28 8.24 -3.75
N SER A 235 0.90 9.34 -3.14
CA SER A 235 1.27 9.63 -1.75
C SER A 235 0.78 8.57 -0.74
N GLY A 236 -0.18 7.73 -1.13
CA GLY A 236 -0.64 6.57 -0.36
C GLY A 236 0.21 5.31 -0.53
N MET A 237 1.37 5.39 -1.19
CA MET A 237 2.22 4.24 -1.56
C MET A 237 1.50 3.20 -2.42
N GLN A 238 0.68 3.65 -3.36
CA GLN A 238 -0.10 2.81 -4.26
C GLN A 238 0.25 3.13 -5.70
N TYR A 239 0.18 2.14 -6.57
CA TYR A 239 0.21 2.38 -8.01
C TYR A 239 -1.21 2.65 -8.51
N LYS A 240 -1.33 3.60 -9.39
CA LYS A 240 -2.59 4.03 -9.99
C LYS A 240 -2.49 4.00 -11.51
N GLY A 241 -3.47 3.37 -12.15
CA GLY A 241 -3.71 3.46 -13.58
C GLY A 241 -5.05 4.13 -13.84
N GLY A 242 -5.14 4.97 -14.85
CA GLY A 242 -6.40 5.64 -15.13
C GLY A 242 -6.53 6.15 -16.56
N ILE A 243 -7.77 6.39 -16.97
CA ILE A 243 -8.13 7.05 -18.22
C ILE A 243 -9.15 8.15 -17.94
N TRP A 244 -9.06 9.22 -18.72
CA TRP A 244 -10.05 10.30 -18.76
C TRP A 244 -10.71 10.36 -20.12
N ASN A 245 -12.00 10.58 -20.14
CA ASN A 245 -12.72 10.81 -21.38
C ASN A 245 -12.83 12.29 -21.75
N SER A 246 -13.42 12.58 -22.91
CA SER A 246 -13.65 13.93 -23.40
C SER A 246 -14.61 14.77 -22.54
N GLU A 247 -15.36 14.14 -21.63
CA GLU A 247 -16.30 14.77 -20.70
C GLU A 247 -15.67 15.00 -19.31
N ASN A 248 -14.34 14.82 -19.17
CA ASN A 248 -13.60 14.90 -17.91
C ASN A 248 -14.07 13.87 -16.85
N LYS A 249 -14.66 12.76 -17.28
CA LYS A 249 -14.96 11.65 -16.40
C LYS A 249 -13.77 10.70 -16.35
N GLN A 250 -13.42 10.25 -15.14
CA GLN A 250 -12.27 9.40 -14.87
C GLN A 250 -12.73 7.98 -14.54
N SER A 251 -12.06 6.98 -15.12
CA SER A 251 -12.02 5.61 -14.61
C SER A 251 -10.62 5.32 -14.14
N MET A 252 -10.49 4.70 -12.96
CA MET A 252 -9.19 4.38 -12.39
C MET A 252 -9.20 3.00 -11.73
N VAL A 253 -8.02 2.41 -11.66
CA VAL A 253 -7.71 1.23 -10.86
C VAL A 253 -6.48 1.54 -10.02
N VAL A 254 -6.49 1.13 -8.75
CA VAL A 254 -5.44 1.42 -7.78
C VAL A 254 -5.01 0.11 -7.14
N SER A 255 -3.71 -0.09 -6.95
CA SER A 255 -3.16 -1.24 -6.24
C SER A 255 -3.35 -1.12 -4.74
N ASP A 256 -3.07 -2.21 -4.01
CA ASP A 256 -2.77 -2.14 -2.59
C ASP A 256 -1.50 -1.30 -2.34
N ARG A 257 -1.20 -1.02 -1.07
CA ARG A 257 0.05 -0.32 -0.70
C ARG A 257 1.26 -1.19 -1.00
N HIS A 258 2.26 -0.59 -1.59
CA HIS A 258 3.57 -1.19 -1.86
C HIS A 258 4.67 -0.36 -1.23
N SER A 259 5.65 -1.04 -0.63
CA SER A 259 6.87 -0.40 -0.15
C SER A 259 7.63 0.26 -1.32
N ASN A 260 8.53 1.18 -1.01
CA ASN A 260 9.38 1.85 -2.00
C ASN A 260 10.47 0.92 -2.56
N GLU A 261 10.10 -0.34 -2.85
CA GLU A 261 10.97 -1.35 -3.43
C GLU A 261 10.69 -1.47 -4.92
N TRP A 262 11.61 -2.12 -5.63
CA TRP A 262 11.40 -2.47 -7.02
C TRP A 262 10.08 -3.22 -7.22
N SER A 263 9.25 -2.68 -8.06
CA SER A 263 7.98 -3.29 -8.45
C SER A 263 7.86 -3.37 -9.96
N HIS A 264 7.33 -4.49 -10.42
CA HIS A 264 6.82 -4.64 -11.79
C HIS A 264 5.36 -4.31 -11.80
N VAL A 265 4.97 -3.27 -12.50
CA VAL A 265 3.59 -2.78 -12.54
C VAL A 265 3.06 -2.85 -13.97
N ILE A 266 1.92 -3.47 -14.16
CA ILE A 266 1.17 -3.44 -15.43
C ILE A 266 -0.23 -2.88 -15.18
N TYR A 267 -0.60 -1.92 -15.99
CA TYR A 267 -1.95 -1.38 -16.09
C TYR A 267 -2.55 -1.73 -17.44
N THR A 268 -3.75 -2.30 -17.47
CA THR A 268 -4.42 -2.69 -18.69
C THR A 268 -5.79 -2.05 -18.81
N VAL A 269 -6.17 -1.73 -20.04
CA VAL A 269 -7.49 -1.26 -20.43
C VAL A 269 -8.07 -2.25 -21.41
N ASP A 270 -9.17 -2.88 -21.06
CA ASP A 270 -9.93 -3.76 -21.93
C ASP A 270 -11.16 -3.03 -22.45
N SER A 271 -11.14 -2.64 -23.74
CA SER A 271 -12.24 -1.90 -24.36
C SER A 271 -13.44 -2.78 -24.69
N VAL A 272 -13.26 -4.09 -24.73
CA VAL A 272 -14.33 -5.06 -25.02
C VAL A 272 -15.09 -5.42 -23.75
N LEU A 273 -14.36 -5.77 -22.69
CA LEU A 273 -14.95 -6.10 -21.39
C LEU A 273 -15.26 -4.87 -20.54
N LYS A 274 -14.86 -3.68 -21.00
CA LYS A 274 -15.02 -2.40 -20.29
C LYS A 274 -14.44 -2.45 -18.88
N ARG A 275 -13.17 -2.85 -18.76
CA ARG A 275 -12.48 -3.06 -17.49
C ARG A 275 -11.07 -2.51 -17.51
N LEU A 276 -10.67 -2.00 -16.35
CA LEU A 276 -9.29 -1.66 -16.02
C LEU A 276 -8.75 -2.72 -15.08
N ARG A 277 -7.51 -3.19 -15.30
CA ARG A 277 -6.85 -4.09 -14.36
C ARG A 277 -5.46 -3.61 -14.02
N MET A 278 -5.06 -3.88 -12.78
CA MET A 278 -3.71 -3.63 -12.28
C MET A 278 -3.06 -4.95 -11.87
N TYR A 279 -1.85 -5.15 -12.35
CA TYR A 279 -0.99 -6.26 -11.93
C TYR A 279 0.24 -5.69 -11.26
N VAL A 280 0.63 -6.26 -10.12
CA VAL A 280 1.88 -5.95 -9.45
C VAL A 280 2.64 -7.25 -9.23
N ASN A 281 3.91 -7.25 -9.64
CA ASN A 281 4.79 -8.42 -9.55
C ASN A 281 4.17 -9.69 -10.18
N GLY A 282 3.50 -9.51 -11.31
CA GLY A 282 2.89 -10.59 -12.10
C GLY A 282 1.55 -11.09 -11.59
N VAL A 283 0.99 -10.51 -10.54
CA VAL A 283 -0.30 -10.89 -9.93
C VAL A 283 -1.32 -9.78 -10.12
N GLU A 284 -2.54 -10.14 -10.53
CA GLU A 284 -3.66 -9.19 -10.55
C GLU A 284 -4.03 -8.77 -9.12
N VAL A 285 -3.91 -7.48 -8.84
CA VAL A 285 -4.16 -6.92 -7.51
C VAL A 285 -5.49 -6.18 -7.42
N ASN A 286 -5.99 -5.66 -8.56
CA ASN A 286 -7.28 -4.99 -8.58
C ASN A 286 -7.87 -4.91 -9.99
N GLU A 287 -9.20 -4.80 -10.07
CA GLU A 287 -9.99 -4.60 -11.27
C GLU A 287 -11.08 -3.54 -11.02
N SER A 288 -11.33 -2.68 -11.99
CA SER A 288 -12.39 -1.66 -11.93
C SER A 288 -13.19 -1.62 -13.26
N PRO A 289 -14.51 -1.44 -13.22
CA PRO A 289 -15.28 -1.21 -14.43
C PRO A 289 -14.97 0.15 -15.05
N THR A 290 -15.20 0.30 -16.36
CA THR A 290 -15.12 1.58 -17.06
C THR A 290 -16.20 1.72 -18.10
N ASP A 291 -16.97 2.81 -18.04
CA ASP A 291 -18.01 3.14 -19.02
C ASP A 291 -17.52 4.18 -20.05
N TYR A 292 -16.26 4.60 -19.96
CA TYR A 292 -15.76 5.78 -20.68
C TYR A 292 -14.84 5.47 -21.86
N LEU A 293 -14.76 4.22 -22.26
CA LEU A 293 -13.97 3.81 -23.45
C LEU A 293 -14.66 4.25 -24.74
N GLY A 294 -13.89 4.82 -25.67
CA GLY A 294 -14.39 5.27 -26.98
C GLY A 294 -14.63 6.76 -27.12
N THR A 295 -14.29 7.56 -26.09
CA THR A 295 -14.49 9.01 -26.11
C THR A 295 -13.22 9.81 -25.81
N ILE A 296 -12.05 9.18 -25.90
CA ILE A 296 -10.77 9.87 -25.70
C ILE A 296 -10.55 10.82 -26.88
N LYS A 297 -10.40 12.10 -26.58
CA LYS A 297 -10.17 13.13 -27.58
C LYS A 297 -8.83 12.91 -28.28
N GLU A 298 -8.84 12.65 -29.59
CA GLU A 298 -7.60 12.59 -30.36
C GLU A 298 -6.97 13.96 -30.40
N SER A 299 -5.77 14.08 -29.80
CA SER A 299 -4.91 15.24 -29.97
C SER A 299 -3.58 14.74 -30.51
N SER A 300 -3.32 15.00 -31.78
CA SER A 300 -2.10 14.57 -32.48
C SER A 300 -0.82 15.26 -31.99
N SER A 301 -0.93 16.30 -31.15
CA SER A 301 0.20 17.14 -30.76
C SER A 301 0.69 16.94 -29.32
N VAL A 302 -0.05 16.18 -28.48
CA VAL A 302 0.33 16.02 -27.07
C VAL A 302 1.38 14.90 -26.94
N PRO A 303 2.57 15.19 -26.38
CA PRO A 303 3.61 14.19 -26.16
C PRO A 303 3.24 13.24 -24.99
N TYR A 304 3.98 12.13 -24.92
CA TYR A 304 4.02 11.28 -23.73
C TYR A 304 5.23 11.65 -22.87
N TYR A 305 5.13 11.43 -21.57
CA TYR A 305 6.21 11.69 -20.64
C TYR A 305 6.50 10.46 -19.77
N ILE A 306 7.79 10.26 -19.46
CA ILE A 306 8.27 9.36 -18.41
C ILE A 306 8.80 10.25 -17.29
N GLY A 307 8.35 10.01 -16.05
CA GLY A 307 8.83 10.73 -14.87
C GLY A 307 8.07 12.02 -14.51
N CYS A 308 7.01 12.39 -15.24
CA CYS A 308 6.14 13.51 -14.85
C CYS A 308 4.75 13.43 -15.50
N ALA A 309 3.79 14.20 -14.96
CA ALA A 309 2.48 14.37 -15.58
C ALA A 309 2.53 15.34 -16.77
N ASN A 310 3.03 16.54 -16.55
CA ASN A 310 3.19 17.57 -17.56
C ASN A 310 4.20 18.62 -17.10
N PRO A 311 5.41 18.66 -17.67
CA PRO A 311 6.46 19.59 -17.23
C PRO A 311 6.14 21.06 -17.50
N LYS A 312 5.07 21.35 -18.27
CA LYS A 312 4.57 22.70 -18.57
C LYS A 312 3.31 23.06 -17.79
N ALA A 313 2.91 22.24 -16.83
CA ALA A 313 1.78 22.53 -15.95
C ALA A 313 2.10 23.72 -15.03
N ARG A 314 1.08 24.23 -14.33
CA ARG A 314 1.28 25.23 -13.28
C ARG A 314 2.15 24.63 -12.17
N SER A 315 2.95 25.49 -11.52
CA SER A 315 3.80 25.05 -10.42
C SER A 315 3.03 24.23 -9.39
N GLY A 316 3.54 23.04 -9.12
CA GLY A 316 2.93 22.04 -8.24
C GLY A 316 2.00 21.04 -8.95
N ASP A 317 1.64 21.22 -10.23
CA ASP A 317 0.79 20.30 -11.00
C ASP A 317 1.58 19.41 -11.97
N GLU A 318 2.91 19.51 -11.95
CA GLU A 318 3.79 18.79 -12.86
C GLU A 318 3.84 17.28 -12.59
N GLY A 319 3.53 16.85 -11.37
CA GLY A 319 3.49 15.45 -10.95
C GLY A 319 4.80 14.71 -11.18
N PHE A 320 5.94 15.35 -10.89
CA PHE A 320 7.26 14.78 -11.07
C PHE A 320 7.48 13.56 -10.18
N PHE A 321 7.96 12.48 -10.79
CA PHE A 321 8.39 11.27 -10.11
C PHE A 321 9.81 11.45 -9.55
N LYS A 322 10.04 10.86 -8.38
CA LYS A 322 11.37 10.70 -7.79
C LYS A 322 11.62 9.23 -7.50
N GLY A 323 12.72 8.71 -8.04
CA GLY A 323 13.05 7.29 -7.92
C GLY A 323 13.78 6.77 -9.15
N THR A 324 13.71 5.47 -9.36
CA THR A 324 14.41 4.78 -10.45
C THR A 324 13.41 4.01 -11.32
N ILE A 325 13.61 4.04 -12.63
CA ILE A 325 12.82 3.27 -13.61
C ILE A 325 13.79 2.43 -14.44
N ALA A 326 13.51 1.13 -14.63
CA ALA A 326 14.35 0.23 -15.42
C ALA A 326 13.78 -0.09 -16.80
N GLN A 327 12.47 -0.06 -16.95
CA GLN A 327 11.80 -0.38 -18.20
C GLN A 327 10.42 0.25 -18.25
N ILE A 328 10.04 0.75 -19.43
CA ILE A 328 8.67 1.13 -19.76
C ILE A 328 8.31 0.45 -21.07
N THR A 329 7.12 -0.13 -21.13
CA THR A 329 6.58 -0.73 -22.35
C THR A 329 5.10 -0.37 -22.54
N MET A 330 4.69 -0.18 -23.78
CA MET A 330 3.31 0.09 -24.15
C MET A 330 2.85 -0.84 -25.28
N TRP A 331 1.66 -1.42 -25.13
CA TRP A 331 1.00 -2.29 -26.12
C TRP A 331 -0.32 -1.69 -26.58
N SER A 332 -0.64 -1.92 -27.87
CA SER A 332 -1.97 -1.64 -28.42
C SER A 332 -2.92 -2.85 -28.24
N SER A 333 -2.80 -3.55 -27.11
CA SER A 333 -3.67 -4.66 -26.71
C SER A 333 -3.75 -4.77 -25.20
N CYS A 334 -4.83 -5.34 -24.69
CA CYS A 334 -4.93 -5.77 -23.30
C CYS A 334 -4.09 -7.03 -23.10
N LEU A 335 -3.17 -7.00 -22.13
CA LEU A 335 -2.40 -8.18 -21.73
C LEU A 335 -3.28 -9.12 -20.89
N SER A 336 -3.11 -10.43 -21.07
CA SER A 336 -3.75 -11.42 -20.21
C SER A 336 -3.02 -11.55 -18.86
N PRO A 337 -3.66 -12.13 -17.82
CA PRO A 337 -2.99 -12.43 -16.56
C PRO A 337 -1.73 -13.31 -16.73
N GLU A 338 -1.79 -14.28 -17.67
CA GLU A 338 -0.67 -15.16 -17.96
C GLU A 338 0.48 -14.40 -18.64
N GLU A 339 0.18 -13.43 -19.52
CA GLU A 339 1.19 -12.57 -20.13
C GLU A 339 1.81 -11.60 -19.10
N ALA A 340 1.01 -11.07 -18.19
CA ALA A 340 1.51 -10.23 -17.08
C ALA A 340 2.48 -11.02 -16.18
N PHE A 341 2.13 -12.26 -15.83
CA PHE A 341 3.01 -13.16 -15.08
C PHE A 341 4.29 -13.50 -15.87
N TYR A 342 4.19 -13.76 -17.15
CA TYR A 342 5.34 -14.03 -18.03
C TYR A 342 6.31 -12.84 -18.07
N LEU A 343 5.78 -11.61 -18.19
CA LEU A 343 6.58 -10.37 -18.25
C LEU A 343 7.27 -10.06 -16.93
N TYR A 344 6.65 -10.39 -15.79
CA TYR A 344 7.29 -10.31 -14.48
C TYR A 344 8.56 -11.16 -14.38
N ASN A 345 8.64 -12.27 -15.13
CA ASN A 345 9.85 -13.06 -15.34
C ASN A 345 10.60 -13.39 -14.03
N ASN A 346 9.84 -13.79 -13.00
CA ASN A 346 10.41 -14.03 -11.68
C ASN A 346 11.24 -12.84 -11.17
N GLY A 347 10.77 -11.63 -11.47
CA GLY A 347 11.31 -10.44 -10.91
C GLY A 347 12.46 -9.78 -11.69
N TYR A 348 12.54 -9.96 -13.00
CA TYR A 348 13.54 -9.28 -13.83
C TYR A 348 12.91 -8.74 -15.11
N PRO A 349 13.28 -7.52 -15.55
CA PRO A 349 12.87 -7.02 -16.84
C PRO A 349 13.18 -8.01 -17.97
N ARG A 350 12.21 -8.22 -18.83
CA ARG A 350 12.33 -9.12 -19.98
C ARG A 350 12.36 -8.32 -21.26
N ASN A 351 13.07 -8.83 -22.25
CA ASN A 351 12.90 -8.33 -23.61
C ASN A 351 11.50 -8.63 -24.11
N VAL A 352 10.65 -7.61 -24.18
CA VAL A 352 9.23 -7.73 -24.56
C VAL A 352 8.99 -7.96 -26.07
N THR A 353 10.05 -7.81 -26.88
CA THR A 353 10.01 -8.08 -28.33
C THR A 353 10.31 -9.53 -28.67
N ASP A 354 10.56 -10.37 -27.66
CA ASP A 354 10.84 -11.81 -27.82
C ASP A 354 9.56 -12.63 -27.56
N GLY A 355 8.97 -13.18 -28.62
CA GLY A 355 7.71 -13.91 -28.61
C GLY A 355 7.82 -15.37 -28.15
N GLN A 356 8.55 -15.65 -27.10
CA GLN A 356 8.76 -17.00 -26.59
C GLN A 356 7.50 -17.66 -26.02
N THR A 357 7.54 -18.99 -25.99
CA THR A 357 6.57 -19.83 -25.27
C THR A 357 7.01 -19.97 -23.81
N PHE A 358 6.10 -19.93 -22.87
CA PHE A 358 6.37 -20.03 -21.45
C PHE A 358 5.41 -21.01 -20.75
N SER A 359 5.81 -21.53 -19.60
CA SER A 359 4.91 -22.29 -18.72
C SER A 359 3.99 -21.34 -17.98
N GLY A 360 2.70 -21.39 -18.26
CA GLY A 360 1.69 -20.60 -17.58
C GLY A 360 1.52 -21.04 -16.12
N TRP A 361 1.07 -20.13 -15.26
CA TRP A 361 0.85 -20.39 -13.83
C TRP A 361 -0.28 -21.44 -13.57
N LYS A 362 -1.12 -21.75 -14.58
CA LYS A 362 -2.18 -22.77 -14.54
C LYS A 362 -1.74 -24.14 -15.08
N GLN A 363 -0.45 -24.46 -15.06
CA GLN A 363 0.09 -25.72 -15.60
C GLN A 363 -0.24 -25.94 -17.08
N GLY A 364 0.30 -25.10 -17.94
CA GLY A 364 0.19 -25.22 -19.38
C GLY A 364 1.33 -24.52 -20.09
N THR A 365 1.49 -24.78 -21.39
CA THR A 365 2.40 -24.04 -22.24
C THR A 365 1.65 -22.89 -22.89
N GLU A 366 1.99 -21.67 -22.53
CA GLU A 366 1.38 -20.45 -23.05
C GLU A 366 2.33 -19.77 -24.06
N LYS A 367 1.75 -19.04 -25.00
CA LYS A 367 2.54 -18.23 -25.94
C LYS A 367 2.30 -16.77 -25.67
N TYR A 368 3.37 -15.99 -25.55
CA TYR A 368 3.29 -14.54 -25.49
C TYR A 368 2.83 -14.00 -26.86
N LYS A 369 1.55 -13.69 -26.98
CA LYS A 369 0.89 -13.28 -28.23
C LYS A 369 0.98 -11.80 -28.49
N SER A 370 1.04 -10.99 -27.42
CA SER A 370 1.00 -9.53 -27.48
C SER A 370 2.31 -8.90 -27.96
N VAL A 371 3.36 -9.69 -28.21
CA VAL A 371 4.63 -9.23 -28.78
C VAL A 371 4.46 -8.36 -30.04
N LYS A 372 3.54 -8.73 -30.91
CA LYS A 372 3.25 -7.99 -32.17
C LYS A 372 2.52 -6.66 -31.97
N ASN A 373 2.03 -6.41 -30.78
CA ASN A 373 1.26 -5.22 -30.42
C ASN A 373 2.09 -4.21 -29.62
N VAL A 374 3.39 -4.41 -29.45
CA VAL A 374 4.30 -3.47 -28.79
C VAL A 374 4.36 -2.20 -29.65
N VAL A 375 4.02 -1.05 -29.07
CA VAL A 375 4.02 0.24 -29.74
C VAL A 375 5.11 1.19 -29.25
N GLY A 376 5.66 0.91 -28.05
CA GLY A 376 6.82 1.60 -27.49
C GLY A 376 7.51 0.72 -26.46
N TYR A 377 8.85 0.71 -26.45
CA TYR A 377 9.68 -0.09 -25.53
C TYR A 377 10.98 0.61 -25.21
N TRP A 378 11.13 1.06 -23.97
CA TRP A 378 12.28 1.81 -23.46
C TRP A 378 12.89 1.08 -22.27
N ASN A 379 14.01 0.40 -22.49
CA ASN A 379 14.73 -0.36 -21.45
C ASN A 379 16.05 0.30 -21.02
N PHE A 380 16.31 1.53 -21.48
CA PHE A 380 17.45 2.39 -21.15
C PHE A 380 18.85 1.84 -21.48
N ASP A 381 18.98 0.69 -22.14
CA ASP A 381 20.30 0.17 -22.56
C ASP A 381 20.96 1.10 -23.58
N ASN A 382 20.18 1.60 -24.53
CA ASN A 382 20.66 2.39 -25.65
C ASN A 382 20.25 3.87 -25.48
N VAL A 383 21.21 4.67 -25.02
CA VAL A 383 21.10 6.12 -24.94
C VAL A 383 22.16 6.72 -25.86
N VAL A 384 21.74 7.57 -26.78
CA VAL A 384 22.60 8.28 -27.74
C VAL A 384 22.21 9.74 -27.76
N ASP A 385 23.14 10.65 -27.52
CA ASP A 385 22.95 12.11 -27.56
C ASP A 385 21.71 12.59 -26.76
N ASP A 386 21.59 12.17 -25.51
CA ASP A 386 20.44 12.45 -24.62
C ASP A 386 19.07 11.92 -25.12
N VAL A 387 19.10 10.87 -25.94
CA VAL A 387 17.92 10.20 -26.46
C VAL A 387 17.94 8.72 -26.10
N VAL A 388 16.91 8.26 -25.44
CA VAL A 388 16.64 6.83 -25.23
C VAL A 388 15.98 6.27 -26.48
N LEU A 389 16.60 5.27 -27.09
CA LEU A 389 16.05 4.64 -28.30
C LEU A 389 14.90 3.72 -27.96
N ASP A 390 13.79 3.88 -28.69
CA ASP A 390 12.69 2.94 -28.68
C ASP A 390 13.07 1.64 -29.38
N LYS A 391 12.93 0.52 -28.70
CA LYS A 391 13.23 -0.83 -29.22
C LYS A 391 12.01 -1.56 -29.77
N SER A 392 10.85 -0.92 -29.84
CA SER A 392 9.64 -1.51 -30.44
C SER A 392 9.71 -1.59 -31.97
N GLY A 393 10.60 -0.82 -32.59
CA GLY A 393 10.67 -0.66 -34.05
C GLY A 393 9.73 0.41 -34.62
N ASN A 394 9.12 1.25 -33.75
CA ASN A 394 8.22 2.34 -34.16
C ASN A 394 8.85 3.74 -34.05
N ASP A 395 10.15 3.83 -33.75
CA ASP A 395 10.93 5.07 -33.65
C ASP A 395 10.36 6.11 -32.64
N ASN A 396 9.68 5.62 -31.61
CA ASN A 396 9.13 6.46 -30.53
C ASN A 396 10.22 6.82 -29.51
N HIS A 397 11.32 7.42 -29.95
CA HIS A 397 12.46 7.73 -29.10
C HIS A 397 12.09 8.76 -28.02
N ALA A 398 12.70 8.64 -26.84
CA ALA A 398 12.46 9.50 -25.69
C ALA A 398 13.65 10.43 -25.45
N LYS A 399 13.42 11.76 -25.50
CA LYS A 399 14.45 12.76 -25.20
C LYS A 399 14.57 12.95 -23.69
N ILE A 400 15.78 12.90 -23.17
CA ILE A 400 16.10 13.07 -21.75
C ILE A 400 16.12 14.55 -21.37
N HIS A 401 15.50 14.89 -20.25
CA HIS A 401 15.54 16.19 -19.61
C HIS A 401 15.91 16.02 -18.13
N GLY A 402 17.22 15.99 -17.86
CA GLY A 402 17.80 15.95 -16.51
C GLY A 402 18.03 14.56 -15.94
N ALA A 403 17.21 13.55 -16.26
CA ALA A 403 17.33 12.19 -15.73
C ALA A 403 18.68 11.54 -16.10
N ILE A 404 19.23 10.70 -15.20
CA ILE A 404 20.57 10.16 -15.31
C ILE A 404 20.50 8.63 -15.52
N LYS A 405 21.14 8.17 -16.61
CA LYS A 405 21.35 6.74 -16.84
C LYS A 405 22.30 6.16 -15.81
N LYS A 406 21.94 5.04 -15.19
CA LYS A 406 22.78 4.25 -14.28
C LYS A 406 22.62 2.75 -14.57
N GLU A 407 23.65 2.00 -14.20
CA GLU A 407 23.52 0.55 -14.02
C GLU A 407 23.22 0.29 -12.54
N LYS A 408 22.11 -0.36 -12.27
CA LYS A 408 21.68 -0.66 -10.91
C LYS A 408 21.47 -2.15 -10.72
N GLU A 409 21.93 -2.67 -9.59
CA GLU A 409 21.58 -4.02 -9.20
C GLU A 409 20.07 -4.06 -8.91
N LEU A 410 19.36 -4.88 -9.68
CA LEU A 410 17.95 -5.11 -9.46
C LEU A 410 17.81 -6.21 -8.42
N ARG A 411 17.67 -5.83 -7.17
CA ARG A 411 17.31 -6.73 -6.07
C ARG A 411 15.80 -6.84 -6.02
N ILE A 412 15.30 -7.89 -6.63
CA ILE A 412 13.90 -8.23 -6.48
C ILE A 412 13.76 -9.14 -5.30
N GLY A 413 13.10 -8.62 -4.32
CA GLY A 413 12.94 -9.20 -3.04
C GLY A 413 14.04 -8.74 -2.10
N SER A 414 13.78 -7.69 -1.41
CA SER A 414 14.36 -7.46 -0.10
C SER A 414 13.74 -8.43 0.89
N VAL A 415 14.43 -8.68 1.98
CA VAL A 415 13.80 -9.29 3.14
C VAL A 415 12.96 -8.19 3.78
N ALA A 416 11.68 -8.14 3.44
CA ALA A 416 10.76 -7.26 4.14
C ALA A 416 10.54 -7.82 5.56
N LEU A 417 10.71 -6.96 6.55
CA LEU A 417 10.31 -7.27 7.92
C LEU A 417 8.82 -6.97 8.04
N ILE A 418 8.02 -8.01 7.98
CA ILE A 418 6.56 -7.91 8.11
C ILE A 418 6.12 -8.39 9.50
N PRO A 419 4.89 -8.06 9.94
CA PRO A 419 4.38 -8.59 11.20
C PRO A 419 4.41 -10.12 11.25
N ASN A 420 4.80 -10.70 12.39
CA ASN A 420 4.51 -12.12 12.64
C ASN A 420 2.99 -12.29 12.59
N ARG A 421 2.51 -13.43 12.08
CA ARG A 421 1.07 -13.62 11.84
C ARG A 421 0.52 -14.92 12.38
N ARG A 422 -0.72 -14.81 12.83
CA ARG A 422 -1.67 -15.89 12.94
C ARG A 422 -2.78 -15.63 11.94
N ASP A 423 -3.21 -16.61 11.19
CA ASP A 423 -4.19 -16.47 10.10
C ASP A 423 -5.64 -16.36 10.62
N GLY A 424 -5.88 -15.54 11.63
CA GLY A 424 -7.17 -15.37 12.26
C GLY A 424 -8.22 -14.82 11.31
N LYS A 425 -9.40 -15.43 11.37
CA LYS A 425 -10.56 -15.09 10.57
C LYS A 425 -11.59 -14.32 11.39
N TYR A 426 -11.95 -13.13 10.92
CA TYR A 426 -12.81 -12.20 11.66
C TYR A 426 -13.99 -11.72 10.82
N THR A 427 -15.19 -11.70 11.44
CA THR A 427 -16.31 -10.93 10.95
C THR A 427 -16.15 -9.48 11.37
N CYS A 428 -16.15 -8.55 10.40
CA CYS A 428 -16.20 -7.11 10.65
C CYS A 428 -17.66 -6.68 10.76
N LEU A 429 -18.01 -6.02 11.86
CA LEU A 429 -19.32 -5.40 12.02
C LEU A 429 -19.37 -4.14 11.16
N GLU A 430 -20.49 -3.94 10.43
CA GLU A 430 -20.67 -2.76 9.60
C GLU A 430 -21.01 -1.55 10.47
N HIS A 431 -20.46 -0.39 10.12
CA HIS A 431 -20.81 0.91 10.64
C HIS A 431 -20.95 1.92 9.50
N GLU A 432 -21.90 2.82 9.60
CA GLU A 432 -22.33 3.69 8.50
C GLU A 432 -21.25 4.68 8.00
N GLU A 433 -20.25 5.02 8.80
CA GLU A 433 -19.45 6.21 8.55
C GLU A 433 -18.13 6.02 7.81
N HIS A 434 -17.62 4.79 7.68
CA HIS A 434 -16.30 4.61 7.09
C HIS A 434 -16.22 3.40 6.16
N GLY A 435 -17.10 3.37 5.17
CA GLY A 435 -16.86 2.50 4.01
C GLY A 435 -15.52 2.88 3.36
N TRP A 436 -14.69 1.91 3.08
CA TRP A 436 -13.53 2.03 2.22
C TRP A 436 -13.93 2.43 0.79
N SER A 437 -14.52 3.59 0.61
CA SER A 437 -14.60 4.19 -0.71
C SER A 437 -13.29 4.96 -0.93
N GLN A 438 -12.62 4.68 -2.00
CA GLN A 438 -11.40 5.36 -2.45
C GLN A 438 -11.54 6.90 -2.51
N THR A 439 -12.77 7.41 -2.36
CA THR A 439 -13.13 8.82 -2.35
C THR A 439 -13.11 9.46 -0.96
N LYS A 440 -12.91 8.71 0.14
CA LYS A 440 -12.96 9.24 1.52
C LYS A 440 -11.59 9.43 2.18
N PHE A 441 -10.49 9.38 1.45
CA PHE A 441 -9.21 9.95 1.89
C PHE A 441 -9.23 11.49 1.91
N THR A 442 -10.41 12.09 2.02
CA THR A 442 -10.64 13.52 1.96
C THR A 442 -10.68 14.17 3.34
N HIS A 443 -10.49 13.40 4.42
CA HIS A 443 -10.41 13.98 5.75
C HIS A 443 -9.03 14.59 5.95
N TRP A 444 -9.00 15.86 6.35
CA TRP A 444 -7.78 16.60 6.59
C TRP A 444 -6.88 15.91 7.65
N GLU A 445 -7.47 15.23 8.65
CA GLU A 445 -6.77 14.45 9.65
C GLU A 445 -5.97 13.29 9.04
N THR A 446 -6.58 12.56 8.11
CA THR A 446 -5.89 11.46 7.40
C THR A 446 -4.71 12.01 6.61
N ARG A 447 -4.85 13.17 5.98
CA ARG A 447 -3.76 13.83 5.26
C ARG A 447 -2.64 14.27 6.19
N GLU A 448 -2.97 14.87 7.34
CA GLU A 448 -1.96 15.22 8.35
C GLU A 448 -1.24 13.99 8.89
N ASN A 449 -1.96 12.92 9.18
CA ASN A 449 -1.39 11.65 9.62
C ASN A 449 -0.45 11.07 8.56
N GLN A 450 -0.84 11.08 7.30
CA GLN A 450 -0.03 10.66 6.18
C GLN A 450 1.28 11.45 6.07
N LEU A 451 1.19 12.78 6.09
CA LEU A 451 2.36 13.67 6.06
C LEU A 451 3.28 13.43 7.27
N ARG A 452 2.71 13.26 8.46
CA ARG A 452 3.44 12.96 9.69
C ARG A 452 4.23 11.68 9.55
N PHE A 453 3.58 10.59 9.12
CA PHE A 453 4.20 9.28 8.94
C PHE A 453 5.34 9.33 7.91
N PHE A 454 5.10 9.84 6.71
CA PHE A 454 6.14 9.91 5.68
C PHE A 454 7.30 10.83 6.04
N ASN A 455 7.04 11.97 6.69
CA ASN A 455 8.10 12.82 7.20
C ASN A 455 8.95 12.10 8.26
N LYS A 456 8.32 11.28 9.10
CA LYS A 456 8.99 10.46 10.09
C LYS A 456 9.89 9.41 9.46
N VAL A 457 9.36 8.64 8.51
CA VAL A 457 10.11 7.61 7.77
C VAL A 457 11.28 8.23 7.03
N ARG A 458 11.04 9.30 6.28
CA ARG A 458 12.06 10.01 5.48
C ARG A 458 13.24 10.50 6.32
N ARG A 459 12.98 11.07 7.48
CA ARG A 459 14.03 11.60 8.35
C ARG A 459 14.71 10.53 9.19
N GLY A 460 14.30 9.25 9.03
CA GLY A 460 14.75 8.17 9.90
C GLY A 460 14.42 8.40 11.37
N LEU A 461 13.34 9.13 11.63
CA LEU A 461 13.11 9.79 12.90
C LEU A 461 13.01 8.87 14.08
N THR A 462 13.64 9.34 15.07
CA THR A 462 13.87 8.78 16.38
C THR A 462 12.99 9.42 17.45
N ASP A 463 11.87 10.09 17.09
CA ASP A 463 10.93 10.64 18.07
C ASP A 463 10.21 9.53 18.90
N ILE A 464 10.49 8.26 18.57
CA ILE A 464 10.05 7.11 19.37
C ILE A 464 10.36 7.26 20.86
N LYS A 465 11.46 7.95 21.21
CA LYS A 465 11.81 8.19 22.62
C LYS A 465 10.90 9.21 23.29
N ASP A 466 10.38 10.17 22.53
CA ASP A 466 9.68 11.34 23.03
C ASP A 466 8.17 11.31 22.68
N ASP A 467 7.68 10.23 22.07
CA ASP A 467 6.30 10.09 21.62
C ASP A 467 5.82 8.64 21.83
N GLY A 468 4.83 8.45 22.66
CA GLY A 468 4.30 7.15 23.07
C GLY A 468 4.11 7.05 24.57
N LEU A 469 4.43 5.90 25.18
CA LEU A 469 4.28 5.67 26.62
C LEU A 469 5.03 6.71 27.46
N SER A 470 6.24 7.10 27.06
CA SER A 470 7.07 8.08 27.78
C SER A 470 6.47 9.50 27.82
N SER A 471 5.59 9.84 26.91
CA SER A 471 4.91 11.15 26.82
C SER A 471 3.41 11.06 27.07
N LEU A 472 2.94 9.89 27.53
CA LEU A 472 1.52 9.64 27.75
C LEU A 472 0.99 10.56 28.86
N LYS A 473 -0.12 11.24 28.59
CA LYS A 473 -0.86 12.06 29.54
C LYS A 473 -2.35 11.80 29.34
N TYR A 474 -3.03 11.57 30.43
CA TYR A 474 -4.49 11.38 30.45
C TYR A 474 -5.03 11.64 31.84
N GLU A 475 -6.32 11.87 31.94
CA GLU A 475 -7.07 11.93 33.18
C GLU A 475 -8.22 10.92 33.10
N VAL A 476 -8.35 10.07 34.13
CA VAL A 476 -9.47 9.14 34.23
C VAL A 476 -10.66 9.91 34.80
N ILE A 477 -11.72 10.06 33.99
CA ILE A 477 -12.97 10.72 34.38
C ILE A 477 -14.01 9.74 34.91
N HIS A 478 -13.98 8.51 34.48
CA HIS A 478 -14.85 7.43 34.95
C HIS A 478 -14.15 6.09 34.83
N GLN A 479 -14.34 5.22 35.80
CA GLN A 479 -13.85 3.83 35.79
C GLN A 479 -14.85 2.97 36.54
N GLU A 480 -15.28 1.88 35.90
CA GLU A 480 -16.18 0.91 36.50
C GLU A 480 -15.83 -0.52 36.07
N GLU A 481 -16.07 -1.49 36.94
CA GLU A 481 -15.99 -2.90 36.61
C GLU A 481 -17.33 -3.41 36.11
N PHE A 482 -17.31 -4.22 35.05
CA PHE A 482 -18.51 -4.86 34.51
C PHE A 482 -18.30 -6.36 34.29
N LEU A 483 -19.41 -7.14 34.36
CA LEU A 483 -19.39 -8.61 34.28
C LEU A 483 -18.38 -9.23 35.27
N ASP A 484 -18.26 -8.66 36.45
CA ASP A 484 -17.42 -9.13 37.59
C ASP A 484 -15.93 -9.29 37.29
N LYS A 485 -15.42 -8.80 36.16
CA LYS A 485 -13.99 -8.89 35.83
C LYS A 485 -13.47 -7.92 34.79
N HIS A 486 -14.31 -7.31 33.97
CA HIS A 486 -13.87 -6.37 32.91
C HIS A 486 -13.90 -4.94 33.40
N GLU A 487 -13.20 -4.05 32.73
CA GLU A 487 -13.18 -2.62 33.07
C GLU A 487 -13.62 -1.75 31.91
N PHE A 488 -14.49 -0.77 32.23
CA PHE A 488 -14.82 0.36 31.39
C PHE A 488 -14.16 1.61 31.96
N ILE A 489 -13.38 2.31 31.14
CA ILE A 489 -12.53 3.42 31.59
C ILE A 489 -12.73 4.57 30.60
N SER A 490 -13.27 5.69 31.06
CA SER A 490 -13.40 6.90 30.25
C SER A 490 -12.29 7.90 30.62
N VAL A 491 -11.60 8.45 29.60
CA VAL A 491 -10.42 9.29 29.77
C VAL A 491 -10.44 10.53 28.85
N THR A 492 -9.75 11.59 29.30
CA THR A 492 -9.55 12.83 28.52
C THR A 492 -8.07 13.19 28.37
#